data_59f0a848bfee4b758685d4322e604563
#
_entry.id   59f0a848bfee4b758685d4322e604563
#
_cell.length_a   1.000
_cell.length_b   1.000
_cell.length_c   1.000
_cell.angle_alpha   90.00
_cell.angle_beta   90.00
_cell.angle_gamma   90.00
#
_symmetry.space_group_name_H-M   'P 1'
#
loop_
_entity.id
_entity.type
_entity.pdbx_description
1 polymer ?
#
loop_
_entity_poly.entity_id
_entity_poly.type
_entity_poly.pdbx_seq_one_letter_code
_entity_poly.pdbx_strand_id
1 'polypeptide(L)'
;MPIGTPSVPYRLPGSQYERWVDIYTRLGVERILFLGSEVNDGIANSLVAQMLYLDSEDSSKPIYLYINSTGTSWYSGDAIGFETEAFAICDTLRYVKPPVHTICIGQAMGTAAVILSAGTKGQRAALPHSSIVLHQPRSGARGQATDIQIRAKEVLHNKQAMLEILSTNTGRSVEELSKDSDRMSYLTPQQAVEYGLIDRVLSSRKDLPGNPPV
;
A
#
# COMPACT_ATOMS: atom_id res chain seq x y z
N MET A 1 -28.96 -6.78 6.92
CA MET A 1 -28.17 -6.48 8.13
C MET A 1 -26.91 -5.79 7.68
N PRO A 2 -26.50 -4.66 8.24
CA PRO A 2 -25.16 -4.16 8.00
C PRO A 2 -24.21 -5.19 8.59
N ILE A 3 -23.37 -5.77 7.74
CA ILE A 3 -22.29 -6.65 8.18
C ILE A 3 -21.22 -5.73 8.75
N GLY A 4 -21.27 -5.50 10.07
CA GLY A 4 -20.19 -4.80 10.77
C GLY A 4 -18.90 -5.60 10.73
N THR A 5 -17.80 -4.98 11.13
CA THR A 5 -16.54 -5.67 11.30
C THR A 5 -16.71 -6.83 12.28
N PRO A 6 -16.39 -8.10 11.92
CA PRO A 6 -16.58 -9.23 12.80
C PRO A 6 -15.64 -9.12 14.01
N SER A 7 -16.17 -9.49 15.18
CA SER A 7 -15.37 -9.58 16.41
C SER A 7 -14.96 -11.02 16.67
N VAL A 8 -13.76 -11.20 17.20
CA VAL A 8 -13.17 -12.49 17.52
C VAL A 8 -12.69 -12.50 18.97
N PRO A 9 -12.71 -13.66 19.66
CA PRO A 9 -12.19 -13.77 21.01
C PRO A 9 -10.66 -13.59 21.00
N TYR A 10 -10.16 -12.82 21.94
CA TYR A 10 -8.74 -12.60 22.15
C TYR A 10 -8.39 -12.68 23.62
N ARG A 11 -7.37 -13.48 23.94
CA ARG A 11 -6.83 -13.61 25.30
C ARG A 11 -5.43 -13.01 25.33
N LEU A 12 -5.24 -11.99 26.18
CA LEU A 12 -3.91 -11.45 26.43
C LEU A 12 -3.01 -12.50 27.09
N PRO A 13 -1.72 -12.55 26.75
CA PRO A 13 -0.76 -13.42 27.45
C PRO A 13 -0.82 -13.19 28.97
N GLY A 14 -1.01 -14.27 29.74
CA GLY A 14 -1.14 -14.21 31.21
C GLY A 14 -2.51 -13.80 31.75
N SER A 15 -3.50 -13.48 30.91
CA SER A 15 -4.87 -13.17 31.35
C SER A 15 -5.75 -14.43 31.40
N GLN A 16 -6.61 -14.51 32.39
CA GLN A 16 -7.66 -15.55 32.49
C GLN A 16 -8.94 -15.13 31.72
N TYR A 17 -9.06 -13.86 31.33
CA TYR A 17 -10.27 -13.33 30.70
C TYR A 17 -10.08 -13.20 29.20
N GLU A 18 -11.11 -13.62 28.45
CA GLU A 18 -11.23 -13.35 27.02
C GLU A 18 -11.89 -12.00 26.78
N ARG A 19 -11.37 -11.28 25.78
CA ARG A 19 -11.94 -10.01 25.30
C ARG A 19 -12.36 -10.21 23.86
N TRP A 20 -13.49 -9.62 23.48
CA TRP A 20 -13.89 -9.55 22.07
C TRP A 20 -13.26 -8.31 21.45
N VAL A 21 -12.49 -8.52 20.39
CA VAL A 21 -11.85 -7.45 19.61
C VAL A 21 -12.24 -7.60 18.15
N ASP A 22 -12.24 -6.51 17.40
CA ASP A 22 -12.48 -6.60 15.97
C ASP A 22 -11.33 -7.35 15.25
N ILE A 23 -11.66 -7.93 14.10
CA ILE A 23 -10.72 -8.81 13.37
C ILE A 23 -9.45 -8.08 12.95
N TYR A 24 -9.50 -6.79 12.57
CA TYR A 24 -8.33 -6.04 12.16
C TYR A 24 -7.41 -5.75 13.34
N THR A 25 -7.96 -5.43 14.50
CA THR A 25 -7.20 -5.33 15.76
C THR A 25 -6.50 -6.65 16.07
N ARG A 26 -7.21 -7.77 15.92
CA ARG A 26 -6.61 -9.09 16.17
C ARG A 26 -5.49 -9.42 15.19
N LEU A 27 -5.67 -9.11 13.91
CA LEU A 27 -4.64 -9.28 12.88
C LEU A 27 -3.43 -8.36 13.12
N GLY A 28 -3.68 -7.11 13.57
CA GLY A 28 -2.63 -6.17 13.94
C GLY A 28 -1.69 -6.69 15.03
N VAL A 29 -2.23 -7.41 16.03
CA VAL A 29 -1.42 -8.11 17.07
C VAL A 29 -0.48 -9.14 16.43
N GLU A 30 -0.90 -9.79 15.36
CA GLU A 30 -0.06 -10.72 14.58
C GLU A 30 0.80 -10.00 13.52
N ARG A 31 0.92 -8.67 13.60
CA ARG A 31 1.70 -7.84 12.68
C ARG A 31 1.19 -7.85 11.23
N ILE A 32 -0.10 -8.14 11.07
CA ILE A 32 -0.80 -8.17 9.78
C ILE A 32 -1.65 -6.91 9.66
N LEU A 33 -1.30 -6.06 8.70
CA LEU A 33 -1.98 -4.80 8.40
C LEU A 33 -2.76 -4.92 7.09
N PHE A 34 -3.84 -4.15 6.98
CA PHE A 34 -4.68 -4.13 5.78
C PHE A 34 -4.85 -2.73 5.22
N LEU A 35 -4.51 -2.57 3.94
CA LEU A 35 -4.94 -1.47 3.09
C LEU A 35 -6.07 -2.02 2.19
N GLY A 36 -7.30 -2.05 2.73
CA GLY A 36 -8.47 -2.66 2.08
C GLY A 36 -9.47 -1.66 1.49
N SER A 37 -9.12 -0.38 1.44
CA SER A 37 -9.94 0.71 0.90
C SER A 37 -9.07 1.73 0.17
N GLU A 38 -9.66 2.83 -0.23
CA GLU A 38 -8.95 3.98 -0.80
C GLU A 38 -7.96 4.57 0.22
N VAL A 39 -6.88 5.15 -0.29
CA VAL A 39 -5.91 5.89 0.53
C VAL A 39 -6.44 7.29 0.77
N ASN A 40 -6.74 7.59 2.01
CA ASN A 40 -7.10 8.90 2.50
C ASN A 40 -6.32 9.20 3.79
N ASP A 41 -6.49 10.41 4.32
CA ASP A 41 -5.81 10.88 5.53
C ASP A 41 -5.97 9.91 6.72
N GLY A 42 -7.20 9.47 7.01
CA GLY A 42 -7.47 8.56 8.13
C GLY A 42 -6.77 7.21 7.99
N ILE A 43 -6.81 6.62 6.80
CA ILE A 43 -6.18 5.32 6.51
C ILE A 43 -4.65 5.45 6.56
N ALA A 44 -4.10 6.51 5.95
CA ALA A 44 -2.66 6.74 5.94
C ALA A 44 -2.11 6.91 7.36
N ASN A 45 -2.71 7.79 8.15
CA ASN A 45 -2.32 8.02 9.54
C ASN A 45 -2.45 6.75 10.41
N SER A 46 -3.51 5.96 10.20
CA SER A 46 -3.70 4.70 10.91
C SER A 46 -2.60 3.68 10.58
N LEU A 47 -2.26 3.49 9.30
CA LEU A 47 -1.21 2.57 8.88
C LEU A 47 0.17 3.01 9.38
N VAL A 48 0.49 4.32 9.27
CA VAL A 48 1.73 4.89 9.79
C VAL A 48 1.86 4.64 11.29
N ALA A 49 0.81 4.95 12.07
CA ALA A 49 0.81 4.73 13.51
C ALA A 49 1.01 3.25 13.88
N GLN A 50 0.33 2.33 13.16
CA GLN A 50 0.46 0.90 13.39
C GLN A 50 1.89 0.40 13.06
N MET A 51 2.49 0.84 11.96
CA MET A 51 3.86 0.46 11.61
C MET A 51 4.88 0.96 12.64
N LEU A 52 4.75 2.21 13.10
CA LEU A 52 5.62 2.78 14.14
C LEU A 52 5.46 2.05 15.47
N TYR A 53 4.23 1.70 15.85
CA TYR A 53 3.96 0.91 17.07
C TYR A 53 4.62 -0.47 16.98
N LEU A 54 4.43 -1.19 15.86
CA LEU A 54 5.01 -2.51 15.65
C LEU A 54 6.54 -2.49 15.60
N ASP A 55 7.15 -1.44 15.05
CA ASP A 55 8.61 -1.25 15.11
C ASP A 55 9.08 -1.07 16.56
N SER A 56 8.36 -0.28 17.36
CA SER A 56 8.71 -0.05 18.77
C SER A 56 8.53 -1.29 19.65
N GLU A 57 7.57 -2.17 19.31
CA GLU A 57 7.30 -3.39 20.06
C GLU A 57 8.38 -4.46 19.84
N ASP A 58 8.70 -4.75 18.58
CA ASP A 58 9.74 -5.72 18.20
C ASP A 58 10.24 -5.43 16.78
N SER A 59 11.37 -4.78 16.67
CA SER A 59 11.98 -4.43 15.38
C SER A 59 12.61 -5.61 14.63
N SER A 60 12.67 -6.81 15.25
CA SER A 60 13.23 -8.01 14.63
C SER A 60 12.22 -8.83 13.85
N LYS A 61 10.92 -8.65 14.12
CA LYS A 61 9.84 -9.41 13.48
C LYS A 61 9.28 -8.68 12.26
N PRO A 62 8.99 -9.39 11.16
CA PRO A 62 8.41 -8.79 9.96
C PRO A 62 7.02 -8.21 10.20
N ILE A 63 6.64 -7.25 9.35
CA ILE A 63 5.29 -6.71 9.23
C ILE A 63 4.72 -7.17 7.88
N TYR A 64 3.45 -7.53 7.82
CA TYR A 64 2.76 -7.97 6.60
C TYR A 64 1.68 -6.97 6.25
N LEU A 65 1.80 -6.28 5.12
CA LEU A 65 0.81 -5.33 4.61
C LEU A 65 0.07 -5.94 3.41
N TYR A 66 -1.18 -6.33 3.64
CA TYR A 66 -2.07 -6.79 2.58
C TYR A 66 -2.76 -5.62 1.91
N ILE A 67 -2.77 -5.61 0.57
CA ILE A 67 -3.24 -4.48 -0.24
C ILE A 67 -4.36 -4.93 -1.18
N ASN A 68 -5.50 -4.24 -1.08
CA ASN A 68 -6.62 -4.30 -2.01
C ASN A 68 -7.23 -2.89 -2.11
N SER A 69 -6.60 -2.03 -2.93
CA SER A 69 -6.88 -0.60 -2.91
C SER A 69 -6.82 0.02 -4.32
N THR A 70 -7.68 1.00 -4.54
CA THR A 70 -7.64 1.89 -5.71
C THR A 70 -6.65 3.06 -5.55
N GLY A 71 -5.92 3.11 -4.43
CA GLY A 71 -5.03 4.24 -4.12
C GLY A 71 -5.82 5.50 -3.71
N THR A 72 -5.32 6.64 -4.09
CA THR A 72 -5.92 7.95 -3.77
C THR A 72 -7.06 8.37 -4.73
N SER A 73 -7.61 7.42 -5.50
CA SER A 73 -8.68 7.68 -6.47
C SER A 73 -9.80 6.66 -6.39
N TRP A 74 -11.03 7.10 -6.75
CA TRP A 74 -12.15 6.18 -6.98
C TRP A 74 -11.96 5.37 -8.28
N TYR A 75 -12.73 4.31 -8.45
CA TYR A 75 -12.85 3.61 -9.75
C TYR A 75 -13.28 4.53 -10.90
N SER A 76 -14.06 5.57 -10.63
CA SER A 76 -14.41 6.63 -11.59
C SER A 76 -13.20 7.46 -12.03
N GLY A 77 -12.10 7.40 -11.30
CA GLY A 77 -10.91 8.20 -11.52
C GLY A 77 -10.91 9.56 -10.82
N ASP A 78 -11.94 9.86 -10.03
CA ASP A 78 -11.97 11.06 -9.20
C ASP A 78 -11.01 10.92 -8.02
N ALA A 79 -10.25 11.98 -7.70
CA ALA A 79 -9.33 12.00 -6.57
C ALA A 79 -10.11 12.03 -5.25
N ILE A 80 -9.70 11.18 -4.30
CA ILE A 80 -10.27 11.11 -2.94
C ILE A 80 -9.30 11.72 -1.93
N GLY A 81 -8.02 11.43 -2.10
CA GLY A 81 -6.93 11.86 -1.25
C GLY A 81 -5.85 12.57 -2.05
N PHE A 82 -4.80 12.94 -1.36
CA PHE A 82 -3.60 13.50 -1.95
C PHE A 82 -2.52 12.43 -2.05
N GLU A 83 -1.62 12.57 -3.02
CA GLU A 83 -0.48 11.66 -3.18
C GLU A 83 0.41 11.64 -1.93
N THR A 84 0.46 12.74 -1.18
CA THR A 84 1.23 12.88 0.06
C THR A 84 0.87 11.84 1.12
N GLU A 85 -0.39 11.38 1.17
CA GLU A 85 -0.84 10.32 2.07
C GLU A 85 -0.20 8.97 1.71
N ALA A 86 -0.13 8.67 0.43
CA ALA A 86 0.58 7.48 -0.05
C ALA A 86 2.10 7.58 0.15
N PHE A 87 2.67 8.78 -0.02
CA PHE A 87 4.09 9.01 0.24
C PHE A 87 4.44 8.82 1.71
N ALA A 88 3.58 9.29 2.64
CA ALA A 88 3.76 9.06 4.06
C ALA A 88 3.83 7.56 4.40
N ILE A 89 2.97 6.74 3.77
CA ILE A 89 3.03 5.29 3.91
C ILE A 89 4.34 4.74 3.32
N CYS A 90 4.73 5.14 2.09
CA CYS A 90 5.95 4.68 1.44
C CYS A 90 7.21 5.03 2.24
N ASP A 91 7.28 6.25 2.76
CA ASP A 91 8.41 6.70 3.58
C ASP A 91 8.46 5.94 4.91
N THR A 92 7.31 5.67 5.53
CA THR A 92 7.24 4.88 6.75
C THR A 92 7.68 3.43 6.51
N LEU A 93 7.29 2.80 5.38
CA LEU A 93 7.76 1.46 4.99
C LEU A 93 9.29 1.37 4.91
N ARG A 94 9.96 2.47 4.55
CA ARG A 94 11.43 2.54 4.48
C ARG A 94 12.07 2.97 5.80
N TYR A 95 11.34 3.71 6.63
CA TYR A 95 11.84 4.25 7.89
C TYR A 95 11.90 3.20 9.00
N VAL A 96 10.88 2.33 9.09
CA VAL A 96 10.81 1.29 10.11
C VAL A 96 11.90 0.22 9.89
N LYS A 97 12.42 -0.32 10.98
CA LYS A 97 13.50 -1.33 10.95
C LYS A 97 13.03 -2.72 10.53
N PRO A 98 11.83 -3.20 10.94
CA PRO A 98 11.36 -4.52 10.51
C PRO A 98 11.22 -4.59 9.00
N PRO A 99 11.51 -5.74 8.37
CA PRO A 99 11.17 -5.94 6.97
C PRO A 99 9.64 -5.91 6.80
N VAL A 100 9.16 -5.14 5.81
CA VAL A 100 7.74 -5.06 5.51
C VAL A 100 7.44 -5.82 4.22
N HIS A 101 6.64 -6.88 4.36
CA HIS A 101 6.14 -7.67 3.25
C HIS A 101 4.87 -7.01 2.70
N THR A 102 4.87 -6.62 1.46
CA THR A 102 3.70 -6.06 0.78
C THR A 102 3.07 -7.11 -0.13
N ILE A 103 1.76 -7.34 0.00
CA ILE A 103 1.06 -8.44 -0.69
C ILE A 103 -0.23 -7.92 -1.31
N CYS A 104 -0.29 -7.90 -2.64
CA CYS A 104 -1.52 -7.56 -3.35
C CYS A 104 -2.48 -8.76 -3.37
N ILE A 105 -3.70 -8.60 -2.83
CA ILE A 105 -4.72 -9.67 -2.72
C ILE A 105 -5.96 -9.46 -3.60
N GLY A 106 -6.04 -8.42 -4.35
CA GLY A 106 -7.15 -8.14 -5.26
C GLY A 106 -6.67 -7.18 -6.32
N GLN A 107 -6.46 -5.95 -5.89
CA GLN A 107 -5.93 -4.92 -6.78
C GLN A 107 -5.02 -3.95 -6.04
N ALA A 108 -4.08 -3.39 -6.78
CA ALA A 108 -3.27 -2.25 -6.35
C ALA A 108 -3.21 -1.25 -7.50
N MET A 109 -3.92 -0.11 -7.38
CA MET A 109 -4.03 0.86 -8.47
C MET A 109 -3.34 2.18 -8.10
N GLY A 110 -2.65 2.78 -9.05
CA GLY A 110 -2.02 4.08 -8.91
C GLY A 110 -1.10 4.15 -7.69
N THR A 111 -1.41 5.00 -6.72
CA THR A 111 -0.61 5.15 -5.49
C THR A 111 -0.56 3.88 -4.65
N ALA A 112 -1.57 3.00 -4.70
CA ALA A 112 -1.51 1.69 -4.03
C ALA A 112 -0.47 0.76 -4.70
N ALA A 113 -0.27 0.84 -6.02
CA ALA A 113 0.81 0.13 -6.69
C ALA A 113 2.20 0.68 -6.30
N VAL A 114 2.30 1.98 -6.05
CA VAL A 114 3.52 2.61 -5.50
C VAL A 114 3.81 2.07 -4.10
N ILE A 115 2.81 2.02 -3.21
CA ILE A 115 2.93 1.44 -1.86
C ILE A 115 3.34 -0.05 -1.94
N LEU A 116 2.70 -0.83 -2.82
CA LEU A 116 3.06 -2.23 -3.06
C LEU A 116 4.55 -2.38 -3.43
N SER A 117 5.03 -1.52 -4.33
CA SER A 117 6.43 -1.54 -4.78
C SER A 117 7.43 -1.09 -3.72
N ALA A 118 6.97 -0.32 -2.71
CA ALA A 118 7.81 0.23 -1.64
C ALA A 118 8.13 -0.74 -0.51
N GLY A 119 7.53 -1.94 -0.49
CA GLY A 119 7.88 -3.01 0.44
C GLY A 119 9.33 -3.42 0.35
N THR A 120 9.80 -4.16 1.36
CA THR A 120 11.18 -4.65 1.41
C THR A 120 11.50 -5.49 0.17
N LYS A 121 12.59 -5.17 -0.52
CA LYS A 121 13.00 -5.86 -1.75
C LYS A 121 13.18 -7.37 -1.49
N GLY A 122 12.65 -8.20 -2.37
CA GLY A 122 12.56 -9.66 -2.20
C GLY A 122 11.34 -10.12 -1.40
N GLN A 123 10.53 -9.19 -0.84
CA GLN A 123 9.37 -9.49 0.01
C GLN A 123 8.06 -8.89 -0.54
N ARG A 124 8.07 -8.39 -1.78
CA ARG A 124 6.93 -7.82 -2.45
C ARG A 124 6.24 -8.89 -3.29
N ALA A 125 4.94 -9.07 -3.12
CA ALA A 125 4.24 -10.19 -3.72
C ALA A 125 2.81 -9.85 -4.18
N ALA A 126 2.24 -10.71 -4.98
CA ALA A 126 0.83 -10.64 -5.37
C ALA A 126 0.22 -12.04 -5.49
N LEU A 127 -1.08 -12.18 -5.26
CA LEU A 127 -1.82 -13.41 -5.53
C LEU A 127 -2.05 -13.57 -7.04
N PRO A 128 -2.26 -14.81 -7.54
CA PRO A 128 -2.26 -15.11 -8.98
C PRO A 128 -3.31 -14.37 -9.81
N HIS A 129 -4.42 -13.98 -9.20
CA HIS A 129 -5.55 -13.32 -9.89
C HIS A 129 -5.70 -11.84 -9.49
N SER A 130 -4.68 -11.26 -8.84
CA SER A 130 -4.68 -9.84 -8.52
C SER A 130 -4.36 -9.00 -9.76
N SER A 131 -4.68 -7.70 -9.69
CA SER A 131 -4.42 -6.73 -10.76
C SER A 131 -3.58 -5.59 -10.21
N ILE A 132 -2.47 -5.29 -10.87
CA ILE A 132 -1.63 -4.14 -10.54
C ILE A 132 -1.78 -3.11 -11.66
N VAL A 133 -2.16 -1.88 -11.33
CA VAL A 133 -2.45 -0.86 -12.33
C VAL A 133 -1.59 0.36 -12.10
N LEU A 134 -0.80 0.70 -13.10
CA LEU A 134 -0.06 1.96 -13.11
C LEU A 134 -0.89 3.05 -13.81
N HIS A 135 -0.99 4.19 -13.19
CA HIS A 135 -1.52 5.41 -13.78
C HIS A 135 -0.98 6.63 -13.06
N GLN A 136 -0.96 7.76 -13.76
CA GLN A 136 -0.51 9.03 -13.18
C GLN A 136 -1.56 9.61 -12.20
N PRO A 137 -1.11 10.46 -11.25
CA PRO A 137 -2.01 11.19 -10.37
C PRO A 137 -3.07 11.97 -11.15
N ARG A 138 -4.27 12.00 -10.63
CA ARG A 138 -5.38 12.80 -11.16
C ARG A 138 -5.82 13.82 -10.13
N SER A 139 -5.97 15.07 -10.53
CA SER A 139 -6.41 16.13 -9.66
C SER A 139 -7.32 17.09 -10.42
N GLY A 140 -8.35 17.58 -9.72
CA GLY A 140 -9.17 18.69 -10.20
C GLY A 140 -8.77 19.98 -9.51
N ALA A 141 -8.74 21.09 -10.24
CA ALA A 141 -8.53 22.42 -9.67
C ALA A 141 -9.66 23.36 -10.08
N ARG A 142 -10.19 24.09 -9.10
CA ARG A 142 -11.20 25.16 -9.31
C ARG A 142 -10.77 26.36 -8.49
N GLY A 143 -10.98 27.56 -9.02
CA GLY A 143 -10.65 28.80 -8.32
C GLY A 143 -10.11 29.85 -9.29
N GLN A 144 -9.38 30.83 -8.77
CA GLN A 144 -8.70 31.84 -9.57
C GLN A 144 -7.57 31.24 -10.41
N ALA A 145 -7.23 31.87 -11.54
CA ALA A 145 -6.20 31.38 -12.44
C ALA A 145 -4.84 31.16 -11.75
N THR A 146 -4.49 32.01 -10.81
CA THR A 146 -3.28 31.90 -9.99
C THR A 146 -3.31 30.66 -9.09
N ASP A 147 -4.45 30.36 -8.45
CA ASP A 147 -4.59 29.19 -7.59
C ASP A 147 -4.51 27.90 -8.40
N ILE A 148 -5.13 27.88 -9.59
CA ILE A 148 -5.04 26.77 -10.53
C ILE A 148 -3.59 26.52 -10.95
N GLN A 149 -2.81 27.57 -11.22
CA GLN A 149 -1.40 27.44 -11.59
C GLN A 149 -0.56 26.90 -10.42
N ILE A 150 -0.78 27.35 -9.20
CA ILE A 150 -0.07 26.83 -8.02
C ILE A 150 -0.38 25.36 -7.83
N ARG A 151 -1.66 24.97 -7.92
CA ARG A 151 -2.07 23.56 -7.79
C ARG A 151 -1.54 22.67 -8.90
N ALA A 152 -1.48 23.17 -10.13
CA ALA A 152 -0.88 22.42 -11.25
C ALA A 152 0.62 22.14 -11.02
N LYS A 153 1.36 23.08 -10.47
CA LYS A 153 2.78 22.87 -10.10
C LYS A 153 2.93 21.80 -9.02
N GLU A 154 2.06 21.79 -8.01
CA GLU A 154 2.06 20.78 -6.95
C GLU A 154 1.78 19.39 -7.49
N VAL A 155 0.77 19.23 -8.36
CA VAL A 155 0.46 17.96 -9.00
C VAL A 155 1.63 17.43 -9.85
N LEU A 156 2.32 18.32 -10.56
CA LEU A 156 3.51 17.95 -11.33
C LEU A 156 4.67 17.53 -10.42
N HIS A 157 4.87 18.21 -9.30
CA HIS A 157 5.85 17.83 -8.27
C HIS A 157 5.54 16.44 -7.71
N ASN A 158 4.28 16.18 -7.33
CA ASN A 158 3.85 14.88 -6.80
C ASN A 158 3.98 13.76 -7.85
N LYS A 159 3.66 14.06 -9.12
CA LYS A 159 3.91 13.12 -10.22
C LYS A 159 5.39 12.75 -10.30
N GLN A 160 6.27 13.73 -10.25
CA GLN A 160 7.71 13.51 -10.31
C GLN A 160 8.19 12.65 -9.11
N ALA A 161 7.76 12.98 -7.89
CA ALA A 161 8.09 12.22 -6.69
C ALA A 161 7.62 10.76 -6.78
N MET A 162 6.40 10.53 -7.27
CA MET A 162 5.87 9.18 -7.49
C MET A 162 6.74 8.37 -8.47
N LEU A 163 7.16 8.99 -9.59
CA LEU A 163 8.00 8.36 -10.58
C LEU A 163 9.39 8.03 -10.03
N GLU A 164 9.96 8.87 -9.18
CA GLU A 164 11.25 8.65 -8.52
C GLU A 164 11.18 7.49 -7.52
N ILE A 165 10.08 7.40 -6.75
CA ILE A 165 9.83 6.25 -5.86
C ILE A 165 9.75 4.96 -6.67
N LEU A 166 8.96 4.96 -7.76
CA LEU A 166 8.84 3.80 -8.65
C LEU A 166 10.17 3.44 -9.31
N SER A 167 10.94 4.42 -9.77
CA SER A 167 12.26 4.21 -10.37
C SER A 167 13.21 3.51 -9.42
N THR A 168 13.26 3.98 -8.17
CA THR A 168 14.07 3.37 -7.11
C THR A 168 13.65 1.93 -6.83
N ASN A 169 12.34 1.66 -6.83
CA ASN A 169 11.79 0.35 -6.46
C ASN A 169 11.89 -0.68 -7.58
N THR A 170 11.72 -0.24 -8.84
CA THR A 170 11.69 -1.12 -10.03
C THR A 170 13.04 -1.21 -10.72
N GLY A 171 13.88 -0.19 -10.61
CA GLY A 171 15.14 -0.05 -11.36
C GLY A 171 14.95 0.49 -12.79
N ARG A 172 13.72 0.93 -13.15
CA ARG A 172 13.43 1.54 -14.47
C ARG A 172 13.70 3.04 -14.46
N SER A 173 13.93 3.61 -15.63
CA SER A 173 14.11 5.05 -15.75
C SER A 173 12.80 5.81 -15.52
N VAL A 174 12.91 7.06 -15.04
CA VAL A 174 11.75 7.94 -14.83
C VAL A 174 11.02 8.20 -16.15
N GLU A 175 11.75 8.27 -17.26
CA GLU A 175 11.20 8.49 -18.61
C GLU A 175 10.32 7.32 -19.07
N GLU A 176 10.79 6.08 -18.87
CA GLU A 176 9.98 4.87 -19.15
C GLU A 176 8.74 4.82 -18.29
N LEU A 177 8.88 5.02 -16.98
CA LEU A 177 7.77 5.02 -16.04
C LEU A 177 6.74 6.11 -16.33
N SER A 178 7.19 7.31 -16.73
CA SER A 178 6.31 8.40 -17.12
C SER A 178 5.48 8.05 -18.37
N LYS A 179 6.09 7.39 -19.35
CA LYS A 179 5.41 6.93 -20.56
C LYS A 179 4.43 5.81 -20.27
N ASP A 180 4.82 4.84 -19.46
CA ASP A 180 3.99 3.67 -19.13
C ASP A 180 2.80 4.03 -18.24
N SER A 181 2.91 5.09 -17.41
CA SER A 181 1.85 5.59 -16.55
C SER A 181 0.98 6.68 -17.18
N ASP A 182 1.28 7.15 -18.40
CA ASP A 182 0.51 8.20 -19.08
C ASP A 182 -0.95 7.77 -19.34
N ARG A 183 -1.15 6.47 -19.56
CA ARG A 183 -2.47 5.83 -19.59
C ARG A 183 -2.52 4.72 -18.55
N MET A 184 -3.73 4.26 -18.20
CA MET A 184 -3.88 3.10 -17.33
C MET A 184 -3.21 1.88 -17.95
N SER A 185 -2.19 1.37 -17.28
CA SER A 185 -1.47 0.15 -17.63
C SER A 185 -1.82 -0.96 -16.65
N TYR A 186 -2.54 -1.96 -17.13
CA TYR A 186 -2.95 -3.12 -16.34
C TYR A 186 -1.90 -4.22 -16.46
N LEU A 187 -1.35 -4.63 -15.33
CA LEU A 187 -0.34 -5.68 -15.23
C LEU A 187 -0.92 -6.89 -14.51
N THR A 188 -0.76 -8.06 -15.10
CA THR A 188 -0.91 -9.32 -14.37
C THR A 188 0.19 -9.44 -13.32
N PRO A 189 0.05 -10.27 -12.27
CA PRO A 189 1.10 -10.47 -11.28
C PRO A 189 2.44 -10.89 -11.91
N GLN A 190 2.42 -11.74 -12.93
CA GLN A 190 3.64 -12.16 -13.61
C GLN A 190 4.32 -11.00 -14.36
N GLN A 191 3.54 -10.18 -15.06
CA GLN A 191 4.05 -8.97 -15.71
C GLN A 191 4.59 -7.95 -14.68
N ALA A 192 3.97 -7.86 -13.50
CA ALA A 192 4.44 -6.99 -12.43
C ALA A 192 5.78 -7.46 -11.83
N VAL A 193 6.05 -8.78 -11.81
CA VAL A 193 7.39 -9.33 -11.49
C VAL A 193 8.40 -8.92 -12.55
N GLU A 194 8.11 -9.13 -13.82
CA GLU A 194 8.98 -8.76 -14.96
C GLU A 194 9.23 -7.24 -15.00
N TYR A 195 8.25 -6.46 -14.61
CA TYR A 195 8.33 -5.00 -14.51
C TYR A 195 9.19 -4.55 -13.32
N GLY A 196 9.33 -5.37 -12.28
CA GLY A 196 10.10 -5.07 -11.07
C GLY A 196 9.26 -4.42 -9.95
N LEU A 197 7.94 -4.33 -10.10
CA LEU A 197 7.04 -3.80 -9.08
C LEU A 197 6.92 -4.73 -7.87
N ILE A 198 6.94 -6.04 -8.11
CA ILE A 198 6.92 -7.09 -7.11
C ILE A 198 8.03 -8.10 -7.38
N ASP A 199 8.28 -8.98 -6.42
CA ASP A 199 9.37 -9.95 -6.50
C ASP A 199 8.87 -11.37 -6.83
N ARG A 200 7.60 -11.68 -6.51
CA ARG A 200 7.03 -13.02 -6.75
C ARG A 200 5.51 -13.04 -6.79
N VAL A 201 4.98 -14.13 -7.36
CA VAL A 201 3.56 -14.49 -7.29
C VAL A 201 3.40 -15.61 -6.27
N LEU A 202 2.42 -15.47 -5.36
CA LEU A 202 2.16 -16.44 -4.29
C LEU A 202 1.00 -17.34 -4.68
N SER A 203 1.29 -18.59 -5.01
CA SER A 203 0.25 -19.59 -5.29
C SER A 203 -0.26 -20.28 -4.02
N SER A 204 0.54 -20.28 -2.96
CA SER A 204 0.18 -20.85 -1.67
C SER A 204 0.82 -20.05 -0.53
N ARG A 205 0.31 -20.27 0.69
CA ARG A 205 0.89 -19.70 1.91
C ARG A 205 2.35 -20.11 2.12
N LYS A 206 2.75 -21.27 1.65
CA LYS A 206 4.13 -21.78 1.76
C LYS A 206 5.14 -20.95 0.96
N ASP A 207 4.65 -20.17 0.00
CA ASP A 207 5.48 -19.31 -0.84
C ASP A 207 5.84 -17.99 -0.13
N LEU A 208 5.19 -17.68 1.02
CA LEU A 208 5.52 -16.51 1.84
C LEU A 208 6.78 -16.78 2.66
N PRO A 209 7.81 -15.96 2.54
CA PRO A 209 8.98 -16.06 3.40
C PRO A 209 8.62 -15.65 4.84
N GLY A 210 9.20 -16.34 5.82
CA GLY A 210 9.10 -15.95 7.23
C GLY A 210 7.94 -16.57 8.02
N ASN A 211 7.18 -17.53 7.43
CA ASN A 211 6.10 -18.23 8.11
C ASN A 211 5.14 -17.26 8.83
N PRO A 212 4.24 -16.57 8.10
CA PRO A 212 3.36 -15.58 8.70
C PRO A 212 2.55 -16.21 9.84
N PRO A 213 2.37 -15.51 10.95
CA PRO A 213 1.49 -15.95 12.02
C PRO A 213 0.07 -16.11 11.47
N VAL A 214 -0.63 -17.18 11.84
CA VAL A 214 -1.99 -17.67 11.49
C VAL A 214 -2.04 -18.66 10.37
#